data_ec37e40c836450077efd7f944c135d0e
#
_entry.id   ec37e40c836450077efd7f944c135d0e
#
_cell.length_a   1.000
_cell.length_b   1.000
_cell.length_c   1.000
_cell.angle_alpha   90.00
_cell.angle_beta   90.00
_cell.angle_gamma   90.00
#
_symmetry.space_group_name_H-M   'P 1'
#
loop_
_entity.id
_entity.type
_entity.pdbx_description
1 polymer ?
#
loop_
_entity_poly.entity_id
_entity_poly.type
_entity_poly.pdbx_seq_one_letter_code
_entity_poly.pdbx_strand_id
1 'polypeptide(L)'
;CAATLCKLAAFEANVSLMVDEGVVSAFIDMLQTGDQDIVKHCCVALCRLAHEGSSAVTITEGAVPKVIAGCGGESDPTTRISCCAVLSAVSAHEPCRRPLCAMGTLEPLISLARDRGADDTTRLRCAVAFANLSHEPAVQGEMVTAGVVPVVAELSNSYCEENQLYCARALCNLGCHSGSEQ
;
A
#
# COMPACT_ATOMS: atom_id res chain seq x y z
N CYS A 1 5.61 12.27 20.28
CA CYS A 1 5.49 13.04 19.04
C CYS A 1 4.69 12.29 17.97
N ALA A 2 5.09 11.08 17.52
CA ALA A 2 4.41 10.35 16.46
C ALA A 2 2.90 10.17 16.71
N ALA A 3 2.50 9.71 17.91
CA ALA A 3 1.10 9.53 18.26
C ALA A 3 0.28 10.83 18.25
N THR A 4 0.88 11.96 18.65
CA THR A 4 0.20 13.26 18.64
C THR A 4 -0.02 13.75 17.21
N LEU A 5 1.01 13.70 16.38
CA LEU A 5 0.92 14.05 14.96
C LEU A 5 -0.07 13.13 14.21
N CYS A 6 -0.06 11.83 14.54
CA CYS A 6 -1.03 10.87 13.98
C CYS A 6 -2.49 11.24 14.34
N LYS A 7 -2.75 11.72 15.56
CA LYS A 7 -4.07 12.22 15.97
C LYS A 7 -4.46 13.49 15.22
N LEU A 8 -3.52 14.40 14.98
CA LEU A 8 -3.78 15.60 14.19
C LEU A 8 -4.11 15.25 12.73
N ALA A 9 -3.39 14.30 12.13
CA ALA A 9 -3.67 13.79 10.79
C ALA A 9 -5.01 13.05 10.68
N ALA A 10 -5.68 12.75 11.80
CA ALA A 10 -7.02 12.17 11.78
C ALA A 10 -8.11 13.15 11.33
N PHE A 11 -7.83 14.43 11.39
CA PHE A 11 -8.75 15.48 10.97
C PHE A 11 -8.40 15.91 9.55
N GLU A 12 -9.31 15.67 8.61
CA GLU A 12 -9.12 15.97 7.19
C GLU A 12 -8.72 17.43 6.94
N ALA A 13 -9.29 18.36 7.71
CA ALA A 13 -8.96 19.79 7.63
C ALA A 13 -7.48 20.11 7.96
N ASN A 14 -6.77 19.20 8.64
CA ASN A 14 -5.36 19.41 8.97
C ASN A 14 -4.41 18.84 7.90
N VAL A 15 -4.90 17.96 7.01
CA VAL A 15 -4.04 17.20 6.10
C VAL A 15 -3.20 18.12 5.21
N SER A 16 -3.83 19.05 4.49
CA SER A 16 -3.11 19.98 3.61
C SER A 16 -2.12 20.83 4.39
N LEU A 17 -2.53 21.38 5.54
CA LEU A 17 -1.62 22.18 6.38
C LEU A 17 -0.42 21.38 6.87
N MET A 18 -0.63 20.12 7.29
CA MET A 18 0.47 19.24 7.75
C MET A 18 1.43 18.90 6.61
N VAL A 19 0.92 18.77 5.39
CA VAL A 19 1.76 18.57 4.19
C VAL A 19 2.59 19.80 3.90
N ASP A 20 1.97 20.98 3.89
CA ASP A 20 2.66 22.28 3.63
C ASP A 20 3.75 22.58 4.67
N GLU A 21 3.52 22.19 5.94
CA GLU A 21 4.48 22.30 7.04
C GLU A 21 5.57 21.20 7.04
N GLY A 22 5.60 20.33 6.02
CA GLY A 22 6.65 19.30 5.87
C GLY A 22 6.58 18.14 6.86
N VAL A 23 5.42 17.90 7.48
CA VAL A 23 5.23 16.82 8.48
C VAL A 23 5.49 15.43 7.88
N VAL A 24 5.32 15.26 6.56
CA VAL A 24 5.63 14.00 5.87
C VAL A 24 7.09 13.60 6.09
N SER A 25 8.04 14.54 5.90
CA SER A 25 9.47 14.29 6.13
C SER A 25 9.75 13.90 7.58
N ALA A 26 9.10 14.54 8.55
CA ALA A 26 9.24 14.18 9.96
C ALA A 26 8.77 12.75 10.26
N PHE A 27 7.70 12.28 9.64
CA PHE A 27 7.27 10.89 9.76
C PHE A 27 8.25 9.91 9.11
N ILE A 28 8.82 10.26 7.96
CA ILE A 28 9.85 9.47 7.28
C ILE A 28 11.08 9.31 8.18
N ASP A 29 11.52 10.39 8.81
CA ASP A 29 12.65 10.36 9.76
C ASP A 29 12.33 9.49 10.98
N MET A 30 11.12 9.60 11.54
CA MET A 30 10.70 8.77 12.67
C MET A 30 10.63 7.27 12.32
N LEU A 31 10.32 6.89 11.07
CA LEU A 31 10.36 5.49 10.65
C LEU A 31 11.76 4.86 10.74
N GLN A 32 12.83 5.68 10.75
CA GLN A 32 14.20 5.17 10.86
C GLN A 32 14.52 4.61 12.25
N THR A 33 13.72 4.94 13.27
CA THR A 33 13.96 4.47 14.66
C THR A 33 13.82 2.94 14.81
N GLY A 34 13.01 2.30 13.96
CA GLY A 34 12.70 0.87 14.03
C GLY A 34 11.80 0.46 15.19
N ASP A 35 11.38 1.39 16.05
CA ASP A 35 10.41 1.12 17.11
C ASP A 35 9.03 0.85 16.51
N GLN A 36 8.46 -0.32 16.80
CA GLN A 36 7.22 -0.77 16.16
C GLN A 36 6.01 0.10 16.48
N ASP A 37 5.93 0.65 17.69
CA ASP A 37 4.85 1.58 18.05
C ASP A 37 4.99 2.91 17.30
N ILE A 38 6.20 3.40 17.11
CA ILE A 38 6.46 4.59 16.30
C ILE A 38 6.13 4.30 14.85
N VAL A 39 6.61 3.20 14.27
CA VAL A 39 6.34 2.78 12.90
C VAL A 39 4.83 2.70 12.64
N LYS A 40 4.07 2.07 13.51
CA LYS A 40 2.62 1.97 13.41
C LYS A 40 1.93 3.33 13.34
N HIS A 41 2.26 4.24 14.28
CA HIS A 41 1.68 5.58 14.28
C HIS A 41 2.07 6.39 13.04
N CYS A 42 3.32 6.28 12.60
CA CYS A 42 3.78 6.93 11.36
C CYS A 42 3.03 6.40 10.14
N CYS A 43 2.89 5.07 10.01
CA CYS A 43 2.17 4.48 8.88
C CYS A 43 0.70 4.88 8.85
N VAL A 44 0.02 4.91 10.01
CA VAL A 44 -1.38 5.38 10.07
C VAL A 44 -1.51 6.84 9.63
N ALA A 45 -0.58 7.70 10.03
CA ALA A 45 -0.57 9.09 9.62
C ALA A 45 -0.23 9.24 8.12
N LEU A 46 0.83 8.58 7.64
CA LEU A 46 1.26 8.61 6.25
C LEU A 46 0.17 8.09 5.30
N CYS A 47 -0.59 7.06 5.70
CA CYS A 47 -1.73 6.57 4.93
C CYS A 47 -2.78 7.67 4.70
N ARG A 48 -3.03 8.53 5.68
CA ARG A 48 -3.97 9.66 5.56
C ARG A 48 -3.39 10.81 4.73
N LEU A 49 -2.12 11.14 4.96
CA LEU A 49 -1.44 12.19 4.21
C LEU A 49 -1.24 11.82 2.73
N ALA A 50 -1.19 10.53 2.41
CA ALA A 50 -1.07 10.03 1.04
C ALA A 50 -2.28 10.33 0.15
N HIS A 51 -3.39 10.83 0.68
CA HIS A 51 -4.50 11.33 -0.14
C HIS A 51 -4.12 12.58 -0.95
N GLU A 52 -3.16 13.36 -0.49
CA GLU A 52 -2.56 14.47 -1.25
C GLU A 52 -1.52 13.90 -2.22
N GLY A 53 -1.69 14.14 -3.53
CA GLY A 53 -0.83 13.54 -4.56
C GLY A 53 0.66 13.87 -4.42
N SER A 54 0.99 15.09 -4.00
CA SER A 54 2.38 15.51 -3.73
C SER A 54 3.00 14.73 -2.56
N SER A 55 2.23 14.50 -1.50
CA SER A 55 2.65 13.69 -0.37
C SER A 55 2.87 12.23 -0.75
N ALA A 56 2.02 11.67 -1.60
CA ALA A 56 2.14 10.28 -2.04
C ALA A 56 3.48 10.02 -2.72
N VAL A 57 3.96 10.95 -3.56
CA VAL A 57 5.28 10.86 -4.19
C VAL A 57 6.40 10.89 -3.14
N THR A 58 6.36 11.88 -2.23
CA THR A 58 7.35 12.00 -1.15
C THR A 58 7.38 10.76 -0.25
N ILE A 59 6.20 10.22 0.10
CA ILE A 59 6.06 8.99 0.89
C ILE A 59 6.65 7.81 0.11
N THR A 60 6.39 7.71 -1.18
CA THR A 60 6.91 6.64 -2.02
C THR A 60 8.43 6.64 -2.03
N GLU A 61 9.04 7.79 -2.24
CA GLU A 61 10.50 7.93 -2.30
C GLU A 61 11.19 7.70 -0.95
N GLY A 62 10.61 8.22 0.14
CA GLY A 62 11.27 8.25 1.45
C GLY A 62 10.86 7.13 2.40
N ALA A 63 9.59 6.71 2.40
CA ALA A 63 9.04 5.79 3.40
C ALA A 63 8.91 4.33 2.91
N VAL A 64 8.64 4.11 1.63
CA VAL A 64 8.30 2.78 1.10
C VAL A 64 9.34 1.69 1.43
N PRO A 65 10.66 1.89 1.35
CA PRO A 65 11.61 0.86 1.73
C PRO A 65 11.44 0.37 3.18
N LYS A 66 11.13 1.27 4.11
CA LYS A 66 10.86 0.92 5.52
C LYS A 66 9.48 0.31 5.72
N VAL A 67 8.50 0.78 4.96
CA VAL A 67 7.13 0.23 4.95
C VAL A 67 7.16 -1.22 4.45
N ILE A 68 7.91 -1.52 3.39
CA ILE A 68 8.12 -2.88 2.88
C ILE A 68 8.71 -3.79 3.96
N ALA A 69 9.77 -3.33 4.64
CA ALA A 69 10.38 -4.08 5.74
C ALA A 69 9.36 -4.33 6.88
N GLY A 70 8.51 -3.35 7.19
CA GLY A 70 7.45 -3.47 8.18
C GLY A 70 6.31 -4.42 7.80
N CYS A 71 6.17 -4.80 6.53
CA CYS A 71 5.23 -5.83 6.10
C CYS A 71 5.72 -7.26 6.41
N GLY A 72 6.99 -7.43 6.76
CA GLY A 72 7.60 -8.74 7.02
C GLY A 72 7.04 -9.46 8.25
N GLY A 73 7.25 -10.79 8.30
CA GLY A 73 6.72 -11.65 9.35
C GLY A 73 7.30 -11.42 10.75
N GLU A 74 8.39 -10.67 10.89
CA GLU A 74 8.98 -10.29 12.18
C GLU A 74 8.25 -9.12 12.85
N SER A 75 7.47 -8.35 12.09
CA SER A 75 6.66 -7.24 12.60
C SER A 75 5.38 -7.75 13.25
N ASP A 76 4.90 -7.02 14.27
CA ASP A 76 3.59 -7.34 14.86
C ASP A 76 2.44 -7.16 13.85
N PRO A 77 1.31 -7.87 14.03
CA PRO A 77 0.22 -7.85 13.05
C PRO A 77 -0.33 -6.44 12.79
N THR A 78 -0.37 -5.56 13.80
CA THR A 78 -0.93 -4.20 13.65
C THR A 78 0.01 -3.30 12.87
N THR A 79 1.32 -3.47 13.02
CA THR A 79 2.33 -2.79 12.20
C THR A 79 2.24 -3.24 10.75
N ARG A 80 2.12 -4.55 10.50
CA ARG A 80 1.96 -5.11 9.14
C ARG A 80 0.72 -4.54 8.43
N ILE A 81 -0.43 -4.49 9.13
CA ILE A 81 -1.67 -3.90 8.62
C ILE A 81 -1.48 -2.42 8.27
N SER A 82 -0.80 -1.67 9.16
CA SER A 82 -0.56 -0.25 8.95
C SER A 82 0.37 0.01 7.76
N CYS A 83 1.40 -0.81 7.58
CA CYS A 83 2.30 -0.77 6.43
C CYS A 83 1.55 -1.08 5.12
N CYS A 84 0.73 -2.12 5.10
CA CYS A 84 -0.13 -2.46 3.96
C CYS A 84 -1.07 -1.29 3.59
N ALA A 85 -1.59 -0.58 4.59
CA ALA A 85 -2.44 0.58 4.38
C ALA A 85 -1.72 1.71 3.63
N VAL A 86 -0.44 1.97 3.96
CA VAL A 86 0.38 2.97 3.24
C VAL A 86 0.58 2.55 1.78
N LEU A 87 0.98 1.29 1.53
CA LEU A 87 1.21 0.79 0.17
C LEU A 87 -0.08 0.89 -0.68
N SER A 88 -1.22 0.54 -0.10
CA SER A 88 -2.52 0.67 -0.76
C SER A 88 -2.85 2.14 -1.07
N ALA A 89 -2.61 3.07 -0.15
CA ALA A 89 -2.92 4.48 -0.33
C ALA A 89 -2.04 5.12 -1.41
N VAL A 90 -0.73 4.91 -1.38
CA VAL A 90 0.19 5.51 -2.37
C VAL A 90 -0.01 4.90 -3.77
N SER A 91 -0.41 3.63 -3.89
CA SER A 91 -0.69 2.97 -5.18
C SER A 91 -1.86 3.61 -5.95
N ALA A 92 -2.74 4.35 -5.27
CA ALA A 92 -3.84 5.07 -5.92
C ALA A 92 -3.32 6.15 -6.87
N HIS A 93 -2.13 6.68 -6.63
CA HIS A 93 -1.52 7.76 -7.41
C HIS A 93 -0.64 7.21 -8.55
N GLU A 94 -0.98 7.58 -9.78
CA GLU A 94 -0.28 7.10 -10.97
C GLU A 94 1.24 7.24 -10.92
N PRO A 95 1.83 8.40 -10.51
CA PRO A 95 3.28 8.56 -10.47
C PRO A 95 3.99 7.60 -9.52
N CYS A 96 3.26 7.02 -8.53
CA CYS A 96 3.83 6.13 -7.54
C CYS A 96 3.89 4.66 -8.00
N ARG A 97 3.08 4.24 -8.99
CA ARG A 97 2.88 2.82 -9.33
C ARG A 97 4.15 2.13 -9.81
N ARG A 98 4.87 2.73 -10.77
CA ARG A 98 6.15 2.20 -11.26
C ARG A 98 7.22 2.16 -10.17
N PRO A 99 7.48 3.26 -9.43
CA PRO A 99 8.42 3.22 -8.31
C PRO A 99 8.09 2.15 -7.27
N LEU A 100 6.81 1.96 -6.91
CA LEU A 100 6.40 0.92 -5.98
C LEU A 100 6.81 -0.48 -6.45
N CYS A 101 6.52 -0.85 -7.70
CA CYS A 101 6.92 -2.15 -8.23
C CYS A 101 8.45 -2.27 -8.27
N ALA A 102 9.17 -1.26 -8.76
CA ALA A 102 10.63 -1.26 -8.81
C ALA A 102 11.29 -1.42 -7.42
N MET A 103 10.62 -1.00 -6.35
CA MET A 103 11.07 -1.20 -4.97
C MET A 103 10.71 -2.59 -4.40
N GLY A 104 10.05 -3.46 -5.18
CA GLY A 104 9.72 -4.83 -4.77
C GLY A 104 8.48 -4.94 -3.86
N THR A 105 7.50 -4.04 -3.98
CA THR A 105 6.27 -4.09 -3.17
C THR A 105 5.36 -5.28 -3.44
N LEU A 106 5.49 -5.94 -4.58
CA LEU A 106 4.62 -7.06 -4.95
C LEU A 106 4.76 -8.25 -3.99
N GLU A 107 5.98 -8.64 -3.65
CA GLU A 107 6.26 -9.77 -2.75
C GLU A 107 5.61 -9.61 -1.36
N PRO A 108 5.83 -8.48 -0.63
CA PRO A 108 5.15 -8.23 0.64
C PRO A 108 3.63 -8.24 0.56
N LEU A 109 3.05 -7.65 -0.49
CA LEU A 109 1.60 -7.65 -0.70
C LEU A 109 1.05 -9.06 -0.96
N ILE A 110 1.75 -9.87 -1.74
CA ILE A 110 1.41 -11.28 -1.99
C ILE A 110 1.48 -12.09 -0.69
N SER A 111 2.54 -11.90 0.09
CA SER A 111 2.73 -12.56 1.38
C SER A 111 1.60 -12.23 2.36
N LEU A 112 1.25 -10.93 2.47
CA LEU A 112 0.15 -10.47 3.32
C LEU A 112 -1.21 -11.00 2.86
N ALA A 113 -1.47 -10.99 1.55
CA ALA A 113 -2.72 -11.48 0.99
C ALA A 113 -2.94 -12.98 1.24
N ARG A 114 -1.86 -13.77 1.28
CA ARG A 114 -1.87 -15.23 1.56
C ARG A 114 -1.77 -15.57 3.03
N ASP A 115 -1.51 -14.59 3.89
CA ASP A 115 -1.44 -14.84 5.33
C ASP A 115 -2.82 -15.30 5.85
N ARG A 116 -2.85 -16.51 6.43
CA ARG A 116 -4.08 -17.07 7.00
C ARG A 116 -4.58 -16.28 8.20
N GLY A 117 -3.70 -15.56 8.88
CA GLY A 117 -4.02 -14.68 10.01
C GLY A 117 -4.46 -13.27 9.59
N ALA A 118 -4.38 -12.93 8.29
CA ALA A 118 -4.80 -11.62 7.81
C ALA A 118 -6.32 -11.46 7.93
N ASP A 119 -6.73 -10.31 8.48
CA ASP A 119 -8.14 -9.93 8.54
C ASP A 119 -8.67 -9.47 7.16
N ASP A 120 -9.99 -9.33 7.05
CA ASP A 120 -10.64 -8.92 5.80
C ASP A 120 -10.21 -7.51 5.37
N THR A 121 -9.89 -6.63 6.31
CA THR A 121 -9.39 -5.28 6.02
C THR A 121 -8.02 -5.34 5.33
N THR A 122 -7.11 -6.18 5.81
CA THR A 122 -5.79 -6.38 5.21
C THR A 122 -5.92 -6.97 3.80
N ARG A 123 -6.76 -7.97 3.64
CA ARG A 123 -7.05 -8.59 2.33
C ARG A 123 -7.62 -7.59 1.34
N LEU A 124 -8.57 -6.76 1.78
CA LEU A 124 -9.13 -5.69 0.96
C LEU A 124 -8.06 -4.68 0.53
N ARG A 125 -7.17 -4.26 1.45
CA ARG A 125 -6.07 -3.34 1.12
C ARG A 125 -5.10 -3.93 0.09
N CYS A 126 -4.80 -5.23 0.19
CA CYS A 126 -4.00 -5.92 -0.83
C CYS A 126 -4.73 -5.92 -2.19
N ALA A 127 -6.03 -6.24 -2.23
CA ALA A 127 -6.81 -6.21 -3.46
C ALA A 127 -6.87 -4.81 -4.08
N VAL A 128 -7.06 -3.76 -3.26
CA VAL A 128 -7.00 -2.36 -3.71
C VAL A 128 -5.64 -2.01 -4.30
N ALA A 129 -4.54 -2.39 -3.62
CA ALA A 129 -3.19 -2.14 -4.12
C ALA A 129 -2.94 -2.84 -5.45
N PHE A 130 -3.31 -4.13 -5.59
CA PHE A 130 -3.20 -4.86 -6.86
C PHE A 130 -4.04 -4.24 -7.97
N ALA A 131 -5.29 -3.82 -7.67
CA ALA A 131 -6.14 -3.15 -8.65
C ALA A 131 -5.53 -1.82 -9.12
N ASN A 132 -4.98 -1.03 -8.21
CA ASN A 132 -4.34 0.24 -8.55
C ASN A 132 -3.07 0.03 -9.39
N LEU A 133 -2.18 -0.88 -8.97
CA LEU A 133 -0.95 -1.19 -9.70
C LEU A 133 -1.23 -1.74 -11.09
N SER A 134 -2.26 -2.59 -11.24
CA SER A 134 -2.63 -3.17 -12.54
C SER A 134 -3.12 -2.16 -13.59
N HIS A 135 -3.46 -0.93 -13.17
CA HIS A 135 -3.75 0.17 -14.11
C HIS A 135 -2.52 0.70 -14.86
N GLU A 136 -1.31 0.38 -14.40
CA GLU A 136 -0.07 0.81 -15.05
C GLU A 136 0.42 -0.28 -16.00
N PRO A 137 0.32 -0.09 -17.33
CA PRO A 137 0.66 -1.14 -18.30
C PRO A 137 2.10 -1.63 -18.19
N ALA A 138 3.02 -0.74 -17.83
CA ALA A 138 4.45 -1.07 -17.73
C ALA A 138 4.80 -2.05 -16.62
N VAL A 139 3.92 -2.23 -15.60
CA VAL A 139 4.16 -3.17 -14.48
C VAL A 139 3.32 -4.44 -14.56
N GLN A 140 2.37 -4.52 -15.51
CA GLN A 140 1.46 -5.67 -15.62
C GLN A 140 2.21 -6.98 -15.85
N GLY A 141 3.22 -6.99 -16.73
CA GLY A 141 4.06 -8.17 -16.98
C GLY A 141 4.80 -8.63 -15.72
N GLU A 142 5.35 -7.70 -14.93
CA GLU A 142 5.99 -7.98 -13.66
C GLU A 142 4.98 -8.57 -12.65
N MET A 143 3.78 -8.00 -12.54
CA MET A 143 2.70 -8.50 -11.67
C MET A 143 2.31 -9.94 -12.02
N VAL A 144 2.16 -10.27 -13.31
CA VAL A 144 1.86 -11.63 -13.76
C VAL A 144 2.99 -12.59 -13.40
N THR A 145 4.24 -12.22 -13.66
CA THR A 145 5.44 -13.01 -13.36
C THR A 145 5.62 -13.23 -11.85
N ALA A 146 5.33 -12.22 -11.04
CA ALA A 146 5.36 -12.32 -9.57
C ALA A 146 4.25 -13.21 -8.99
N GLY A 147 3.27 -13.63 -9.78
CA GLY A 147 2.19 -14.51 -9.34
C GLY A 147 1.03 -13.78 -8.67
N VAL A 148 0.78 -12.52 -9.02
CA VAL A 148 -0.37 -11.74 -8.52
C VAL A 148 -1.70 -12.36 -8.96
N VAL A 149 -1.79 -12.90 -10.18
CA VAL A 149 -3.05 -13.43 -10.74
C VAL A 149 -3.68 -14.51 -9.86
N PRO A 150 -2.97 -15.59 -9.45
CA PRO A 150 -3.57 -16.59 -8.56
C PRO A 150 -3.94 -16.01 -7.19
N VAL A 151 -3.17 -15.06 -6.65
CA VAL A 151 -3.48 -14.40 -5.37
C VAL A 151 -4.79 -13.62 -5.45
N VAL A 152 -4.97 -12.84 -6.50
CA VAL A 152 -6.19 -12.05 -6.70
C VAL A 152 -7.39 -12.97 -6.93
N ALA A 153 -7.21 -14.11 -7.63
CA ALA A 153 -8.25 -15.11 -7.78
C ALA A 153 -8.63 -15.78 -6.44
N GLU A 154 -7.65 -16.03 -5.55
CA GLU A 154 -7.92 -16.52 -4.19
C GLU A 154 -8.69 -15.46 -3.37
N LEU A 155 -8.28 -14.19 -3.42
CA LEU A 155 -8.94 -13.08 -2.73
C LEU A 155 -10.38 -12.85 -3.21
N SER A 156 -10.69 -13.11 -4.49
CA SER A 156 -12.04 -12.93 -5.05
C SER A 156 -13.09 -13.87 -4.46
N ASN A 157 -12.66 -14.94 -3.79
CA ASN A 157 -13.57 -15.86 -3.08
C ASN A 157 -14.08 -15.31 -1.73
N SER A 158 -13.74 -14.06 -1.39
CA SER A 158 -14.24 -13.38 -0.20
C SER A 158 -15.73 -13.09 -0.29
N TYR A 159 -16.42 -13.09 0.85
CA TYR A 159 -17.82 -12.63 0.94
C TYR A 159 -17.97 -11.10 0.91
N CYS A 160 -16.86 -10.33 0.93
CA CYS A 160 -16.86 -8.88 0.85
C CYS A 160 -16.98 -8.43 -0.61
N GLU A 161 -18.11 -7.81 -0.97
CA GLU A 161 -18.38 -7.31 -2.33
C GLU A 161 -17.31 -6.32 -2.83
N GLU A 162 -16.85 -5.46 -1.94
CA GLU A 162 -15.79 -4.48 -2.26
C GLU A 162 -14.49 -5.20 -2.64
N ASN A 163 -14.12 -6.25 -1.90
CA ASN A 163 -12.95 -7.06 -2.23
C ASN A 163 -13.10 -7.74 -3.60
N GLN A 164 -14.28 -8.32 -3.88
CA GLN A 164 -14.57 -8.93 -5.18
C GLN A 164 -14.45 -7.90 -6.32
N LEU A 165 -14.94 -6.67 -6.12
CA LEU A 165 -14.86 -5.60 -7.11
C LEU A 165 -13.40 -5.25 -7.46
N TYR A 166 -12.54 -5.04 -6.45
CA TYR A 166 -11.14 -4.73 -6.71
C TYR A 166 -10.39 -5.91 -7.35
N CYS A 167 -10.68 -7.13 -6.92
CA CYS A 167 -10.14 -8.33 -7.55
C CYS A 167 -10.54 -8.44 -9.02
N ALA A 168 -11.81 -8.22 -9.34
CA ALA A 168 -12.30 -8.24 -10.73
C ALA A 168 -11.61 -7.18 -11.59
N ARG A 169 -11.42 -5.96 -11.05
CA ARG A 169 -10.69 -4.87 -11.75
C ARG A 169 -9.23 -5.26 -12.02
N ALA A 170 -8.54 -5.81 -11.03
CA ALA A 170 -7.15 -6.26 -11.21
C ALA A 170 -7.04 -7.35 -12.27
N LEU A 171 -7.90 -8.38 -12.22
CA LEU A 171 -7.91 -9.46 -13.21
C LEU A 171 -8.25 -8.97 -14.61
N CYS A 172 -9.19 -8.05 -14.75
CA CYS A 172 -9.55 -7.44 -16.04
C CYS A 172 -8.33 -6.73 -16.66
N ASN A 173 -7.66 -5.88 -15.87
CA ASN A 173 -6.49 -5.15 -16.36
C ASN A 173 -5.33 -6.08 -16.76
N LEU A 174 -5.05 -7.10 -15.94
CA LEU A 174 -3.98 -8.07 -16.23
C LEU A 174 -4.33 -9.01 -17.39
N GLY A 175 -5.63 -9.34 -17.57
CA GLY A 175 -6.09 -10.16 -18.68
C GLY A 175 -6.02 -9.46 -20.03
N CYS A 176 -6.22 -8.14 -20.07
CA CYS A 176 -6.08 -7.35 -21.31
C CYS A 176 -4.63 -7.31 -21.81
N HIS A 177 -3.64 -7.35 -20.92
CA HIS A 177 -2.22 -7.33 -21.29
C HIS A 177 -1.80 -8.62 -22.02
N SER A 178 -2.26 -9.78 -21.55
CA SER A 178 -1.90 -11.07 -22.18
C SER A 178 -2.52 -11.30 -23.57
N GLY A 179 -3.49 -10.49 -23.97
CA GLY A 179 -4.12 -10.56 -25.29
C GLY A 179 -3.46 -9.70 -26.38
N SER A 180 -2.52 -8.82 -26.02
CA SER A 180 -1.87 -7.91 -26.97
C SER A 180 -0.52 -8.40 -27.50
N GLU A 181 -0.03 -9.55 -27.06
CA GLU A 181 1.24 -10.16 -27.49
C GLU A 181 1.07 -11.33 -28.49
N GLN A 182 -0.09 -11.43 -29.17
CA GLN A 182 -0.32 -12.43 -30.23
C GLN A 182 -0.32 -11.80 -31.61
#